data_9f4d5bf22175f5d4faa5f67ee5fe164b
#
_entry.id   9f4d5bf22175f5d4faa5f67ee5fe164b
#
_cell.length_a   1.000
_cell.length_b   1.000
_cell.length_c   1.000
_cell.angle_alpha   90.00
_cell.angle_beta   90.00
_cell.angle_gamma   90.00
#
_symmetry.space_group_name_H-M   'P 1'
#
loop_
_entity.id
_entity.type
_entity.pdbx_description
1 polymer ?
#
loop_
_entity_poly.entity_id
_entity_poly.type
_entity_poly.pdbx_seq_one_letter_code
_entity_poly.pdbx_strand_id
1 'polypeptide(L)'
;MSVTDKFKQFLVNIKVQNDAQIELRYGEITAALNKEFRDSESKTANNLQVGSYGRWTAIKGVSDLDMLYIVPSSQWDKYKDGGQYALLDRTKKAMKDRYPRTEVFVDRLVVRVLYKDFHVEVQPVFELTDNSFRYPDSYNGGSWKNTKPRAEIAAMTEFVGEKNKNLRRLCKMARAWKNKHGVGMGGLLIDTLAHNFLRD
;
A
#
# COMPACT_ATOMS: atom_id res chain seq x y z
N MET A 1 11.31 -27.03 -24.13
CA MET A 1 11.23 -26.12 -22.96
C MET A 1 10.70 -26.93 -21.79
N SER A 2 11.47 -27.02 -20.71
CA SER A 2 11.05 -27.75 -19.49
C SER A 2 9.88 -27.04 -18.79
N VAL A 3 9.18 -27.76 -17.88
CA VAL A 3 8.14 -27.14 -17.04
C VAL A 3 8.72 -25.99 -16.21
N THR A 4 9.91 -26.18 -15.66
CA THR A 4 10.64 -25.13 -14.91
C THR A 4 10.86 -23.87 -15.75
N ASP A 5 11.26 -24.01 -17.02
CA ASP A 5 11.49 -22.86 -17.90
C ASP A 5 10.20 -22.12 -18.21
N LYS A 6 9.08 -22.84 -18.39
CA LYS A 6 7.75 -22.23 -18.58
C LYS A 6 7.35 -21.38 -17.40
N PHE A 7 7.54 -21.87 -16.16
CA PHE A 7 7.25 -21.08 -14.94
C PHE A 7 8.18 -19.89 -14.78
N LYS A 8 9.47 -20.01 -15.07
CA LYS A 8 10.42 -18.89 -15.04
C LYS A 8 10.00 -17.81 -16.04
N GLN A 9 9.69 -18.18 -17.29
CA GLN A 9 9.24 -17.22 -18.30
C GLN A 9 7.92 -16.57 -17.91
N PHE A 10 6.98 -17.32 -17.36
CA PHE A 10 5.70 -16.76 -16.87
C PHE A 10 5.92 -15.69 -15.81
N LEU A 11 6.79 -15.94 -14.82
CA LEU A 11 7.13 -14.96 -13.78
C LEU A 11 7.78 -13.69 -14.34
N VAL A 12 8.61 -13.81 -15.39
CA VAL A 12 9.17 -12.65 -16.10
C VAL A 12 8.06 -11.83 -16.77
N ASN A 13 7.11 -12.48 -17.42
CA ASN A 13 6.02 -11.83 -18.16
C ASN A 13 5.05 -11.06 -17.25
N ILE A 14 4.89 -11.50 -15.99
CA ILE A 14 4.01 -10.85 -15.00
C ILE A 14 4.73 -9.89 -14.05
N LYS A 15 6.02 -9.63 -14.25
CA LYS A 15 6.78 -8.68 -13.42
C LYS A 15 6.25 -7.26 -13.62
N VAL A 16 6.17 -6.48 -12.53
CA VAL A 16 5.93 -5.03 -12.59
C VAL A 16 7.00 -4.38 -13.46
N GLN A 17 6.61 -3.46 -14.33
CA GLN A 17 7.50 -2.87 -15.34
C GLN A 17 7.80 -1.38 -15.11
N ASN A 18 6.99 -0.72 -14.27
CA ASN A 18 7.06 0.73 -14.02
C ASN A 18 7.54 1.05 -12.59
N ASP A 19 8.41 0.20 -12.02
CA ASP A 19 8.93 0.36 -10.65
C ASP A 19 9.53 1.76 -10.41
N ALA A 20 10.35 2.27 -11.32
CA ALA A 20 10.98 3.59 -11.16
C ALA A 20 9.95 4.73 -11.11
N GLN A 21 8.88 4.64 -11.88
CA GLN A 21 7.80 5.63 -11.85
C GLN A 21 6.99 5.53 -10.56
N ILE A 22 6.73 4.32 -10.08
CA ILE A 22 6.06 4.06 -8.80
C ILE A 22 6.87 4.67 -7.66
N GLU A 23 8.16 4.37 -7.56
CA GLU A 23 9.05 4.92 -6.53
C GLU A 23 9.12 6.46 -6.57
N LEU A 24 9.21 7.04 -7.77
CA LEU A 24 9.16 8.48 -7.94
C LEU A 24 7.87 9.08 -7.34
N ARG A 25 6.71 8.49 -7.65
CA ARG A 25 5.41 8.98 -7.13
C ARG A 25 5.28 8.82 -5.63
N TYR A 26 5.71 7.69 -5.06
CA TYR A 26 5.79 7.53 -3.62
C TYR A 26 6.66 8.59 -2.96
N GLY A 27 7.84 8.84 -3.50
CA GLY A 27 8.76 9.87 -2.98
C GLY A 27 8.16 11.28 -3.03
N GLU A 28 7.53 11.66 -4.14
CA GLU A 28 6.91 12.97 -4.28
C GLU A 28 5.70 13.17 -3.35
N ILE A 29 4.86 12.14 -3.19
CA ILE A 29 3.76 12.15 -2.22
C ILE A 29 4.31 12.28 -0.79
N THR A 30 5.33 11.50 -0.46
CA THR A 30 5.99 11.55 0.85
C THR A 30 6.54 12.93 1.16
N ALA A 31 7.25 13.56 0.21
CA ALA A 31 7.78 14.90 0.39
C ALA A 31 6.68 15.95 0.61
N ALA A 32 5.59 15.88 -0.16
CA ALA A 32 4.46 16.80 0.00
C ALA A 32 3.81 16.67 1.39
N LEU A 33 3.63 15.44 1.88
CA LEU A 33 3.07 15.20 3.21
C LEU A 33 4.04 15.57 4.33
N ASN A 34 5.33 15.30 4.17
CA ASN A 34 6.35 15.73 5.12
C ASN A 34 6.43 17.27 5.19
N LYS A 35 6.28 17.97 4.07
CA LYS A 35 6.19 19.43 4.07
C LYS A 35 4.98 19.93 4.84
N GLU A 36 3.81 19.34 4.61
CA GLU A 36 2.55 19.74 5.26
C GLU A 36 2.51 19.46 6.76
N PHE A 37 3.06 18.32 7.20
CA PHE A 37 2.91 17.88 8.58
C PHE A 37 4.17 18.03 9.45
N ARG A 38 5.36 18.24 8.86
CA ARG A 38 6.65 18.17 9.55
C ARG A 38 7.67 19.25 9.13
N ASP A 39 7.30 20.13 8.24
CA ASP A 39 8.22 21.14 7.68
C ASP A 39 9.54 20.52 7.15
N SER A 40 9.40 19.42 6.42
CA SER A 40 10.50 18.63 5.84
C SER A 40 10.14 18.15 4.44
N GLU A 41 11.11 18.02 3.54
CA GLU A 41 10.91 17.53 2.17
C GLU A 41 11.52 16.13 1.94
N SER A 42 11.72 15.36 2.99
CA SER A 42 12.20 13.97 2.86
C SER A 42 11.25 13.15 1.99
N LYS A 43 11.81 12.45 1.01
CA LYS A 43 11.06 11.56 0.09
C LYS A 43 10.91 10.13 0.61
N THR A 44 11.56 9.80 1.72
CA THR A 44 11.63 8.43 2.23
C THR A 44 11.19 8.27 3.67
N ALA A 45 11.22 9.33 4.48
CA ALA A 45 10.84 9.27 5.89
C ALA A 45 9.31 9.33 6.09
N ASN A 46 8.83 8.68 7.16
CA ASN A 46 7.44 8.73 7.62
C ASN A 46 6.41 8.12 6.65
N ASN A 47 6.83 7.19 5.81
CA ASN A 47 5.94 6.40 4.97
C ASN A 47 6.17 4.90 5.15
N LEU A 48 5.19 4.12 4.71
CA LEU A 48 5.30 2.67 4.60
C LEU A 48 4.51 2.22 3.36
N GLN A 49 5.18 1.59 2.40
CA GLN A 49 4.53 0.90 1.31
C GLN A 49 3.88 -0.37 1.85
N VAL A 50 2.59 -0.54 1.59
CA VAL A 50 1.81 -1.69 2.07
C VAL A 50 1.10 -2.39 0.91
N GLY A 51 0.10 -3.21 1.19
CA GLY A 51 -0.63 -3.91 0.16
C GLY A 51 0.22 -4.91 -0.63
N SER A 52 -0.14 -5.14 -1.87
CA SER A 52 0.56 -6.10 -2.73
C SER A 52 1.97 -5.64 -3.12
N TYR A 53 2.18 -4.33 -3.25
CA TYR A 53 3.48 -3.76 -3.57
C TYR A 53 4.42 -3.86 -2.37
N GLY A 54 3.99 -3.46 -1.18
CA GLY A 54 4.77 -3.56 0.06
C GLY A 54 5.15 -5.00 0.46
N ARG A 55 4.31 -5.99 0.12
CA ARG A 55 4.60 -7.43 0.33
C ARG A 55 5.36 -8.08 -0.84
N TRP A 56 5.71 -7.33 -1.89
CA TRP A 56 6.38 -7.80 -3.10
C TRP A 56 5.61 -8.90 -3.87
N THR A 57 4.28 -8.90 -3.77
CA THR A 57 3.39 -9.83 -4.47
C THR A 57 2.64 -9.19 -5.64
N ALA A 58 2.88 -7.90 -5.90
CA ALA A 58 2.34 -7.20 -7.06
C ALA A 58 2.82 -7.78 -8.38
N ILE A 59 1.97 -7.68 -9.40
CA ILE A 59 2.25 -8.13 -10.78
C ILE A 59 2.04 -7.00 -11.77
N LYS A 60 2.46 -7.21 -13.02
CA LYS A 60 2.21 -6.28 -14.14
C LYS A 60 0.75 -5.87 -14.19
N GLY A 61 0.50 -4.56 -14.38
CA GLY A 61 -0.83 -3.99 -14.40
C GLY A 61 -1.42 -3.78 -12.99
N VAL A 62 -0.58 -3.71 -11.95
CA VAL A 62 -1.03 -3.24 -10.64
C VAL A 62 -1.60 -1.84 -10.80
N SER A 63 -2.87 -1.69 -10.39
CA SER A 63 -3.61 -0.42 -10.49
C SER A 63 -3.61 0.35 -9.18
N ASP A 64 -3.55 -0.38 -8.06
CA ASP A 64 -3.74 0.16 -6.72
C ASP A 64 -2.44 0.03 -5.92
N LEU A 65 -1.87 1.14 -5.53
CA LEU A 65 -0.64 1.22 -4.76
C LEU A 65 -0.94 1.80 -3.38
N ASP A 66 -0.89 0.93 -2.39
CA ASP A 66 -1.23 1.28 -1.00
C ASP A 66 -0.04 1.91 -0.28
N MET A 67 -0.28 3.03 0.39
CA MET A 67 0.72 3.78 1.13
C MET A 67 0.17 4.27 2.46
N LEU A 68 0.88 3.99 3.56
CA LEU A 68 0.66 4.68 4.82
C LEU A 68 1.57 5.91 4.90
N TYR A 69 1.01 7.02 5.35
CA TYR A 69 1.79 8.18 5.80
C TYR A 69 1.64 8.32 7.32
N ILE A 70 2.78 8.31 8.04
CA ILE A 70 2.81 8.37 9.50
C ILE A 70 2.76 9.83 9.95
N VAL A 71 1.58 10.26 10.37
CA VAL A 71 1.32 11.62 10.88
C VAL A 71 2.04 11.78 12.24
N PRO A 72 2.63 12.96 12.56
CA PRO A 72 3.23 13.21 13.87
C PRO A 72 2.23 12.95 15.00
N SER A 73 2.67 12.25 16.05
CA SER A 73 1.82 11.98 17.23
C SER A 73 1.32 13.26 17.91
N SER A 74 2.07 14.36 17.83
CA SER A 74 1.66 15.68 18.31
C SER A 74 0.40 16.23 17.63
N GLN A 75 0.01 15.71 16.47
CA GLN A 75 -1.23 16.09 15.80
C GLN A 75 -2.45 15.28 16.27
N TRP A 76 -2.27 14.25 17.12
CA TRP A 76 -3.37 13.36 17.53
C TRP A 76 -4.50 14.11 18.22
N ASP A 77 -4.20 14.98 19.16
CA ASP A 77 -5.23 15.73 19.92
C ASP A 77 -6.12 16.62 19.04
N LYS A 78 -5.61 17.04 17.88
CA LYS A 78 -6.38 17.82 16.90
C LYS A 78 -7.45 17.00 16.20
N TYR A 79 -7.25 15.68 16.06
CA TYR A 79 -8.11 14.85 15.22
C TYR A 79 -8.88 13.75 15.97
N LYS A 80 -8.47 13.40 17.20
CA LYS A 80 -9.02 12.26 17.95
C LYS A 80 -10.54 12.28 18.08
N ASP A 81 -11.12 13.45 18.30
CA ASP A 81 -12.54 13.64 18.58
C ASP A 81 -13.28 14.10 17.30
N GLY A 82 -13.67 13.14 16.44
CA GLY A 82 -14.45 13.41 15.21
C GLY A 82 -13.64 13.99 14.04
N GLY A 83 -12.31 14.07 14.13
CA GLY A 83 -11.46 14.70 13.12
C GLY A 83 -11.01 13.80 11.95
N GLN A 84 -11.63 12.62 11.74
CA GLN A 84 -11.24 11.66 10.72
C GLN A 84 -11.28 12.25 9.31
N TYR A 85 -12.40 12.85 8.94
CA TYR A 85 -12.54 13.51 7.65
C TYR A 85 -11.61 14.72 7.51
N ALA A 86 -11.42 15.50 8.58
CA ALA A 86 -10.54 16.66 8.57
C ALA A 86 -9.06 16.27 8.31
N LEU A 87 -8.62 15.13 8.85
CA LEU A 87 -7.29 14.59 8.57
C LEU A 87 -7.15 14.16 7.10
N LEU A 88 -8.14 13.44 6.57
CA LEU A 88 -8.17 13.03 5.16
C LEU A 88 -8.21 14.25 4.22
N ASP A 89 -9.04 15.27 4.54
CA ASP A 89 -9.14 16.48 3.72
C ASP A 89 -7.83 17.28 3.73
N ARG A 90 -7.15 17.39 4.88
CA ARG A 90 -5.82 18.02 4.95
C ARG A 90 -4.78 17.26 4.12
N THR A 91 -4.80 15.92 4.19
CA THR A 91 -3.97 15.06 3.35
C THR A 91 -4.27 15.29 1.86
N LYS A 92 -5.54 15.35 1.48
CA LYS A 92 -5.96 15.66 0.10
C LYS A 92 -5.46 17.02 -0.36
N LYS A 93 -5.57 18.07 0.47
CA LYS A 93 -5.09 19.42 0.14
C LYS A 93 -3.60 19.42 -0.14
N ALA A 94 -2.78 18.83 0.71
CA ALA A 94 -1.34 18.71 0.50
C ALA A 94 -0.99 18.00 -0.84
N MET A 95 -1.76 16.95 -1.19
CA MET A 95 -1.59 16.27 -2.48
C MET A 95 -2.03 17.16 -3.65
N LYS A 96 -3.13 17.91 -3.50
CA LYS A 96 -3.65 18.78 -4.55
C LYS A 96 -2.71 19.95 -4.84
N ASP A 97 -2.06 20.50 -3.80
CA ASP A 97 -1.06 21.56 -3.94
C ASP A 97 0.15 21.06 -4.73
N ARG A 98 0.58 19.82 -4.48
CA ARG A 98 1.69 19.18 -5.22
C ARG A 98 1.30 18.80 -6.65
N TYR A 99 0.04 18.39 -6.85
CA TYR A 99 -0.48 17.88 -8.11
C TYR A 99 -1.75 18.61 -8.56
N PRO A 100 -1.69 19.93 -8.89
CA PRO A 100 -2.89 20.74 -9.17
C PRO A 100 -3.71 20.24 -10.36
N ARG A 101 -3.07 19.54 -11.31
CA ARG A 101 -3.72 18.99 -12.51
C ARG A 101 -4.13 17.52 -12.38
N THR A 102 -3.78 16.87 -11.27
CA THR A 102 -4.12 15.46 -11.01
C THR A 102 -5.42 15.38 -10.23
N GLU A 103 -6.24 14.41 -10.54
CA GLU A 103 -7.44 14.13 -9.75
C GLU A 103 -7.04 13.54 -8.40
N VAL A 104 -7.49 14.21 -7.31
CA VAL A 104 -7.22 13.81 -5.93
C VAL A 104 -8.50 13.96 -5.13
N PHE A 105 -8.95 12.89 -4.49
CA PHE A 105 -10.16 12.90 -3.68
C PHE A 105 -10.07 11.98 -2.45
N VAL A 106 -10.92 12.24 -1.47
CA VAL A 106 -11.09 11.37 -0.29
C VAL A 106 -12.02 10.22 -0.67
N ASP A 107 -11.57 9.00 -0.42
CA ASP A 107 -12.36 7.79 -0.54
C ASP A 107 -12.37 7.03 0.79
N ARG A 108 -13.32 7.38 1.64
CA ARG A 108 -13.59 6.80 2.95
C ARG A 108 -12.38 6.67 3.89
N LEU A 109 -11.42 5.80 3.60
CA LEU A 109 -10.26 5.46 4.45
C LEU A 109 -8.97 6.10 3.96
N VAL A 110 -8.94 6.54 2.71
CA VAL A 110 -7.74 6.94 1.98
C VAL A 110 -7.96 8.22 1.18
N VAL A 111 -6.86 8.81 0.75
CA VAL A 111 -6.86 9.82 -0.31
C VAL A 111 -6.30 9.17 -1.56
N ARG A 112 -7.09 9.16 -2.64
CA ARG A 112 -6.67 8.64 -3.94
C ARG A 112 -6.03 9.74 -4.77
N VAL A 113 -4.86 9.42 -5.36
CA VAL A 113 -4.16 10.25 -6.33
C VAL A 113 -4.13 9.48 -7.65
N LEU A 114 -4.91 9.93 -8.64
CA LEU A 114 -5.08 9.21 -9.92
C LEU A 114 -4.00 9.61 -10.92
N TYR A 115 -3.11 8.69 -11.25
CA TYR A 115 -2.19 8.83 -12.39
C TYR A 115 -2.76 8.09 -13.62
N LYS A 116 -2.10 8.22 -14.76
CA LYS A 116 -2.57 7.64 -16.02
C LYS A 116 -2.68 6.11 -15.98
N ASP A 117 -1.69 5.44 -15.39
CA ASP A 117 -1.54 4.00 -15.46
C ASP A 117 -1.82 3.29 -14.13
N PHE A 118 -1.91 4.03 -13.03
CA PHE A 118 -2.20 3.53 -11.68
C PHE A 118 -2.68 4.67 -10.78
N HIS A 119 -3.19 4.34 -9.61
CA HIS A 119 -3.43 5.31 -8.55
C HIS A 119 -2.71 4.93 -7.26
N VAL A 120 -2.47 5.93 -6.42
CA VAL A 120 -1.92 5.72 -5.09
C VAL A 120 -3.01 6.01 -4.07
N GLU A 121 -3.24 5.04 -3.19
CA GLU A 121 -4.13 5.16 -2.02
C GLU A 121 -3.30 5.54 -0.81
N VAL A 122 -3.39 6.80 -0.41
CA VAL A 122 -2.64 7.35 0.73
C VAL A 122 -3.52 7.30 1.97
N GLN A 123 -3.14 6.51 2.94
CA GLN A 123 -3.80 6.42 4.24
C GLN A 123 -2.98 7.16 5.29
N PRO A 124 -3.43 8.34 5.80
CA PRO A 124 -2.77 8.99 6.93
C PRO A 124 -3.03 8.19 8.20
N VAL A 125 -1.98 7.90 8.98
CA VAL A 125 -2.07 7.05 10.17
C VAL A 125 -1.29 7.64 11.35
N PHE A 126 -1.69 7.27 12.55
CA PHE A 126 -0.91 7.48 13.77
C PHE A 126 -0.29 6.16 14.21
N GLU A 127 1.02 6.15 14.43
CA GLU A 127 1.73 5.00 14.95
C GLU A 127 1.49 4.86 16.46
N LEU A 128 1.20 3.63 16.91
CA LEU A 128 0.95 3.30 18.30
C LEU A 128 2.18 2.63 18.94
N THR A 129 2.23 2.57 20.26
CA THR A 129 3.35 2.02 21.02
C THR A 129 3.61 0.53 20.76
N ASP A 130 2.59 -0.21 20.28
CA ASP A 130 2.70 -1.62 19.90
C ASP A 130 3.11 -1.81 18.41
N ASN A 131 3.59 -0.77 17.75
CA ASN A 131 3.93 -0.73 16.32
C ASN A 131 2.74 -0.99 15.37
N SER A 132 1.51 -0.96 15.88
CA SER A 132 0.31 -0.89 15.04
C SER A 132 0.05 0.54 14.59
N PHE A 133 -0.87 0.70 13.65
CA PHE A 133 -1.27 1.99 13.14
C PHE A 133 -2.75 2.21 13.34
N ARG A 134 -3.10 3.43 13.78
CA ARG A 134 -4.48 3.91 13.86
C ARG A 134 -4.79 4.77 12.65
N TYR A 135 -5.85 4.46 11.95
CA TYR A 135 -6.26 5.13 10.72
C TYR A 135 -7.71 5.63 10.78
N PRO A 136 -8.04 6.72 10.04
CA PRO A 136 -9.39 7.27 9.99
C PRO A 136 -10.31 6.44 9.10
N ASP A 137 -11.58 6.27 9.50
CA ASP A 137 -12.70 5.88 8.66
C ASP A 137 -13.71 7.02 8.70
N SER A 138 -13.96 7.71 7.58
CA SER A 138 -14.86 8.85 7.52
C SER A 138 -16.35 8.48 7.35
N TYR A 139 -16.66 7.17 7.28
CA TYR A 139 -18.03 6.70 7.08
C TYR A 139 -18.87 6.75 8.36
N ASN A 140 -20.20 7.00 8.23
CA ASN A 140 -21.15 7.01 9.35
C ASN A 140 -20.72 7.88 10.54
N GLY A 141 -20.33 9.13 10.30
CA GLY A 141 -19.94 10.07 11.35
C GLY A 141 -18.47 9.95 11.80
N GLY A 142 -17.74 9.01 11.23
CA GLY A 142 -16.32 8.83 11.51
C GLY A 142 -16.00 7.86 12.64
N SER A 143 -14.92 7.11 12.47
CA SER A 143 -14.36 6.23 13.50
C SER A 143 -12.84 6.05 13.31
N TRP A 144 -12.18 5.57 14.35
CA TRP A 144 -10.78 5.19 14.29
C TRP A 144 -10.64 3.66 14.30
N LYS A 145 -9.81 3.13 13.41
CA LYS A 145 -9.53 1.69 13.29
C LYS A 145 -8.04 1.42 13.40
N ASN A 146 -7.66 0.19 13.71
CA ASN A 146 -6.26 -0.21 13.82
C ASN A 146 -5.89 -1.25 12.75
N THR A 147 -4.61 -1.25 12.34
CA THR A 147 -4.02 -2.21 11.40
C THR A 147 -2.56 -2.50 11.78
N LYS A 148 -2.04 -3.67 11.36
CA LYS A 148 -0.66 -4.13 11.64
C LYS A 148 0.09 -4.55 10.37
N PRO A 149 0.22 -3.70 9.35
CA PRO A 149 0.82 -4.09 8.07
C PRO A 149 2.29 -4.48 8.17
N ARG A 150 3.04 -3.95 9.15
CA ARG A 150 4.43 -4.40 9.39
C ARG A 150 4.50 -5.89 9.74
N ALA A 151 3.53 -6.41 10.49
CA ALA A 151 3.46 -7.84 10.82
C ALA A 151 3.21 -8.69 9.57
N GLU A 152 2.34 -8.22 8.66
CA GLU A 152 2.09 -8.90 7.38
C GLU A 152 3.36 -8.92 6.51
N ILE A 153 4.06 -7.79 6.41
CA ILE A 153 5.31 -7.66 5.64
C ILE A 153 6.40 -8.53 6.25
N ALA A 154 6.52 -8.54 7.58
CA ALA A 154 7.49 -9.35 8.31
C ALA A 154 7.26 -10.85 8.08
N ALA A 155 6.03 -11.33 8.25
CA ALA A 155 5.65 -12.73 8.01
C ALA A 155 5.98 -13.17 6.57
N MET A 156 5.67 -12.33 5.58
CA MET A 156 6.02 -12.60 4.18
C MET A 156 7.53 -12.66 3.95
N THR A 157 8.29 -11.80 4.62
CA THR A 157 9.75 -11.71 4.44
C THR A 157 10.47 -12.88 5.11
N GLU A 158 10.08 -13.24 6.32
CA GLU A 158 10.60 -14.37 7.07
C GLU A 158 10.37 -15.68 6.30
N PHE A 159 9.14 -15.94 5.91
CA PHE A 159 8.78 -17.14 5.17
C PHE A 159 9.48 -17.25 3.81
N VAL A 160 9.71 -16.13 3.12
CA VAL A 160 10.46 -16.08 1.85
C VAL A 160 11.92 -16.53 2.06
N GLY A 161 12.53 -16.14 3.18
CA GLY A 161 13.87 -16.61 3.55
C GLY A 161 13.93 -18.13 3.69
N GLU A 162 12.93 -18.72 4.36
CA GLU A 162 12.85 -20.18 4.60
C GLU A 162 12.50 -21.00 3.35
N LYS A 163 11.61 -20.52 2.50
CA LYS A 163 11.04 -21.25 1.35
C LYS A 163 11.57 -20.77 -0.03
N ASN A 164 12.76 -20.23 -0.08
CA ASN A 164 13.48 -19.86 -1.32
C ASN A 164 12.65 -19.01 -2.30
N LYS A 165 11.95 -17.98 -1.79
CA LYS A 165 11.09 -17.06 -2.56
C LYS A 165 9.86 -17.70 -3.22
N ASN A 166 9.58 -18.99 -2.98
CA ASN A 166 8.43 -19.66 -3.62
C ASN A 166 7.10 -19.07 -3.20
N LEU A 167 6.98 -18.58 -1.96
CA LEU A 167 5.76 -17.91 -1.51
C LEU A 167 5.40 -16.71 -2.41
N ARG A 168 6.34 -15.78 -2.63
CA ARG A 168 6.09 -14.61 -3.51
C ARG A 168 5.79 -15.01 -4.94
N ARG A 169 6.45 -16.08 -5.45
CA ARG A 169 6.19 -16.62 -6.79
C ARG A 169 4.77 -17.17 -6.88
N LEU A 170 4.34 -17.97 -5.91
CA LEU A 170 2.99 -18.54 -5.85
C LEU A 170 1.93 -17.43 -5.77
N CYS A 171 2.11 -16.45 -4.88
CA CYS A 171 1.20 -15.30 -4.77
C CYS A 171 1.06 -14.56 -6.10
N LYS A 172 2.16 -14.29 -6.80
CA LYS A 172 2.15 -13.63 -8.13
C LYS A 172 1.41 -14.44 -9.18
N MET A 173 1.66 -15.74 -9.24
CA MET A 173 0.98 -16.64 -10.18
C MET A 173 -0.52 -16.75 -9.89
N ALA A 174 -0.91 -16.87 -8.61
CA ALA A 174 -2.31 -16.90 -8.18
C ALA A 174 -3.04 -15.59 -8.52
N ARG A 175 -2.39 -14.43 -8.34
CA ARG A 175 -2.94 -13.12 -8.77
C ARG A 175 -3.13 -13.04 -10.28
N ALA A 176 -2.16 -13.51 -11.06
CA ALA A 176 -2.28 -13.55 -12.51
C ALA A 176 -3.43 -14.46 -12.97
N TRP A 177 -3.56 -15.64 -12.35
CA TRP A 177 -4.67 -16.56 -12.58
C TRP A 177 -6.03 -15.91 -12.21
N LYS A 178 -6.13 -15.35 -11.01
CA LYS A 178 -7.32 -14.61 -10.55
C LYS A 178 -7.74 -13.53 -11.55
N ASN A 179 -6.79 -12.70 -12.01
CA ASN A 179 -7.08 -11.62 -12.96
C ASN A 179 -7.51 -12.18 -14.32
N LYS A 180 -6.86 -13.24 -14.82
CA LYS A 180 -7.19 -13.89 -16.08
C LYS A 180 -8.61 -14.45 -16.11
N HIS A 181 -9.08 -14.98 -14.97
CA HIS A 181 -10.36 -15.66 -14.87
C HIS A 181 -11.46 -14.83 -14.19
N GLY A 182 -11.20 -13.57 -13.87
CA GLY A 182 -12.17 -12.67 -13.23
C GLY A 182 -12.66 -13.15 -11.84
N VAL A 183 -11.80 -13.85 -11.09
CA VAL A 183 -12.17 -14.39 -9.78
C VAL A 183 -12.19 -13.27 -8.72
N GLY A 184 -13.32 -13.10 -8.03
CA GLY A 184 -13.52 -12.15 -6.94
C GLY A 184 -12.82 -12.58 -5.65
N MET A 185 -11.50 -12.34 -5.54
CA MET A 185 -10.70 -12.70 -4.36
C MET A 185 -9.77 -11.55 -3.97
N GLY A 186 -9.77 -11.16 -2.70
CA GLY A 186 -8.88 -10.12 -2.16
C GLY A 186 -7.41 -10.54 -2.18
N GLY A 187 -6.52 -9.56 -2.41
CA GLY A 187 -5.08 -9.83 -2.51
C GLY A 187 -4.47 -10.39 -1.24
N LEU A 188 -4.88 -9.92 -0.06
CA LEU A 188 -4.40 -10.46 1.22
C LEU A 188 -4.84 -11.91 1.42
N LEU A 189 -6.07 -12.27 1.01
CA LEU A 189 -6.55 -13.64 1.07
C LEU A 189 -5.69 -14.58 0.22
N ILE A 190 -5.32 -14.17 -1.01
CA ILE A 190 -4.40 -14.94 -1.87
C ILE A 190 -3.07 -15.17 -1.15
N ASP A 191 -2.48 -14.11 -0.57
CA ASP A 191 -1.20 -14.19 0.11
C ASP A 191 -1.27 -15.12 1.33
N THR A 192 -2.36 -15.06 2.11
CA THR A 192 -2.62 -15.94 3.26
C THR A 192 -2.77 -17.40 2.85
N LEU A 193 -3.57 -17.68 1.82
CA LEU A 193 -3.77 -19.05 1.33
C LEU A 193 -2.47 -19.65 0.77
N ALA A 194 -1.70 -18.86 0.03
CA ALA A 194 -0.39 -19.29 -0.47
C ALA A 194 0.61 -19.57 0.66
N HIS A 195 0.60 -18.72 1.71
CA HIS A 195 1.42 -18.93 2.90
C HIS A 195 1.07 -20.23 3.60
N ASN A 196 -0.22 -20.47 3.88
CA ASN A 196 -0.68 -21.68 4.55
C ASN A 196 -0.36 -22.94 3.74
N PHE A 197 -0.61 -22.91 2.42
CA PHE A 197 -0.30 -24.03 1.53
C PHE A 197 1.19 -24.42 1.51
N LEU A 198 2.09 -23.48 1.68
CA LEU A 198 3.53 -23.76 1.68
C LEU A 198 4.08 -24.08 3.08
N ARG A 199 3.32 -23.76 4.13
CA ARG A 199 3.71 -24.06 5.50
C ARG A 199 3.57 -25.55 5.81
N ASP A 200 2.52 -26.15 5.33
CA ASP A 200 2.18 -27.58 5.48
C ASP A 200 3.03 -28.42 4.49
#